data_12cba280544633c21b805375b236bd83
#
_entry.id   12cba280544633c21b805375b236bd83
#
_cell.length_a   1.000
_cell.length_b   1.000
_cell.length_c   1.000
_cell.angle_alpha   90.00
_cell.angle_beta   90.00
_cell.angle_gamma   90.00
#
_symmetry.space_group_name_H-M   'P 1'
#
loop_
_entity.id
_entity.type
_entity.pdbx_description
1 polymer ?
#
loop_
_entity_poly.entity_id
_entity_poly.type
_entity_poly.pdbx_seq_one_letter_code
_entity_poly.pdbx_strand_id
1 'polypeptide(L)'
;MLVLLLIINFLLLLQLIWVLYNSTAFPKSFTQRSPAVKPLSILIPARNEADNIGQLLESLIPQQDYIKEILVLDDQSTDGTATIVQQFQLKLKNLKLIQGKELPSGWTGKNYACHQLGQYAEGDWLLFLDADVTVEKSGLLLLQPYLDGRYHMISAFPRQRVHTFLERMLVPFMVFLVICHLPIRQVTKTQDPKFTAAHGAFICIHKESYQNAGGHAAIKSAIVDDMELMRLMKRSQFPVALLRGEKFASMRMYEANRSVWLGFRKNIFTGTGSNIFLTLFICVLYALIYVVPTVCFVSALLFDATQTTLAAALAYMIGAIIKFIIDFQAKTSWYTFFLYPIACTCFILLAMDAVRIHKQKEGYEWKGRRYYE
;
A
#
# COMPACT_ATOMS: atom_id res chain seq x y z
N MET A 1 -3.70 -21.10 31.77
CA MET A 1 -4.41 -20.75 30.53
C MET A 1 -5.34 -19.54 30.73
N LEU A 2 -6.25 -19.56 31.71
CA LEU A 2 -7.21 -18.45 31.94
C LEU A 2 -6.50 -17.10 32.15
N VAL A 3 -5.47 -17.02 33.00
CA VAL A 3 -4.70 -15.77 33.24
C VAL A 3 -4.10 -15.23 31.93
N LEU A 4 -3.54 -16.10 31.08
CA LEU A 4 -3.00 -15.69 29.78
C LEU A 4 -4.09 -15.07 28.89
N LEU A 5 -5.27 -15.71 28.81
CA LEU A 5 -6.40 -15.20 28.02
C LEU A 5 -6.93 -13.86 28.56
N LEU A 6 -6.92 -13.66 29.88
CA LEU A 6 -7.31 -12.37 30.47
C LEU A 6 -6.31 -11.26 30.10
N ILE A 7 -5.01 -11.56 30.11
CA ILE A 7 -3.98 -10.62 29.62
C ILE A 7 -4.18 -10.31 28.15
N ILE A 8 -4.43 -11.31 27.31
CA ILE A 8 -4.70 -11.12 25.87
C ILE A 8 -5.95 -10.26 25.67
N ASN A 9 -7.04 -10.52 26.40
CA ASN A 9 -8.24 -9.69 26.33
C ASN A 9 -7.95 -8.21 26.67
N PHE A 10 -7.18 -7.97 27.72
CA PHE A 10 -6.78 -6.61 28.11
C PHE A 10 -5.97 -5.93 26.98
N LEU A 11 -4.98 -6.61 26.40
CA LEU A 11 -4.17 -6.09 25.29
C LEU A 11 -5.03 -5.81 24.04
N LEU A 12 -5.96 -6.72 23.72
CA LEU A 12 -6.87 -6.54 22.57
C LEU A 12 -7.85 -5.38 22.80
N LEU A 13 -8.32 -5.15 24.03
CA LEU A 13 -9.15 -3.97 24.35
C LEU A 13 -8.36 -2.67 24.18
N LEU A 14 -7.12 -2.61 24.66
CA LEU A 14 -6.24 -1.46 24.42
C LEU A 14 -6.02 -1.25 22.94
N GLN A 15 -5.80 -2.31 22.16
CA GLN A 15 -5.64 -2.22 20.72
C GLN A 15 -6.93 -1.78 20.01
N LEU A 16 -8.11 -2.23 20.45
CA LEU A 16 -9.39 -1.77 19.91
C LEU A 16 -9.56 -0.26 20.12
N ILE A 17 -9.27 0.24 21.31
CA ILE A 17 -9.31 1.69 21.63
C ILE A 17 -8.33 2.43 20.72
N TRP A 18 -7.11 1.89 20.57
CA TRP A 18 -6.10 2.44 19.67
C TRP A 18 -6.57 2.49 18.21
N VAL A 19 -7.14 1.41 17.69
CA VAL A 19 -7.63 1.33 16.31
C VAL A 19 -8.77 2.33 16.06
N LEU A 20 -9.71 2.46 17.02
CA LEU A 20 -10.77 3.46 16.94
C LEU A 20 -10.20 4.89 16.86
N TYR A 21 -9.25 5.23 17.73
CA TYR A 21 -8.55 6.53 17.71
C TYR A 21 -7.78 6.73 16.40
N ASN A 22 -6.96 5.77 16.03
CA ASN A 22 -6.06 5.86 14.87
C ASN A 22 -6.82 5.92 13.55
N SER A 23 -7.95 5.25 13.46
CA SER A 23 -8.85 5.29 12.31
C SER A 23 -9.43 6.67 12.00
N THR A 24 -9.50 7.56 13.01
CA THR A 24 -9.98 8.94 12.83
C THR A 24 -8.86 9.92 12.48
N ALA A 25 -7.61 9.46 12.48
CA ALA A 25 -6.42 10.29 12.39
C ALA A 25 -6.03 10.71 10.96
N PHE A 26 -6.66 10.13 9.94
CA PHE A 26 -6.41 10.50 8.55
C PHE A 26 -6.84 11.96 8.28
N PRO A 27 -6.04 12.71 7.50
CA PRO A 27 -6.40 14.05 7.11
C PRO A 27 -7.77 14.09 6.41
N LYS A 28 -8.61 15.03 6.82
CA LYS A 28 -9.90 15.28 6.18
C LYS A 28 -9.75 16.41 5.16
N SER A 29 -10.49 16.34 4.06
CA SER A 29 -10.59 17.48 3.15
C SER A 29 -11.38 18.59 3.82
N PHE A 30 -10.89 19.81 3.78
CA PHE A 30 -11.63 20.99 4.20
C PHE A 30 -12.44 21.47 3.01
N THR A 31 -13.72 21.21 3.01
CA THR A 31 -14.68 21.73 2.01
C THR A 31 -15.04 23.19 2.31
N GLN A 32 -14.11 24.12 2.15
CA GLN A 32 -14.45 25.53 2.09
C GLN A 32 -13.96 26.11 0.76
N ARG A 33 -14.88 26.33 -0.16
CA ARG A 33 -14.76 26.82 -1.53
C ARG A 33 -14.13 25.81 -2.50
N SER A 34 -14.69 25.74 -3.70
CA SER A 34 -14.10 24.99 -4.81
C SER A 34 -12.70 25.58 -5.08
N PRO A 35 -11.61 24.90 -4.75
CA PRO A 35 -10.28 25.43 -5.03
C PRO A 35 -10.14 25.58 -6.55
N ALA A 36 -9.34 26.54 -6.99
CA ALA A 36 -8.94 26.58 -8.39
C ALA A 36 -8.35 25.22 -8.78
N VAL A 37 -8.80 24.67 -9.90
CA VAL A 37 -8.31 23.37 -10.40
C VAL A 37 -6.82 23.47 -10.61
N LYS A 38 -6.07 22.51 -10.05
CA LYS A 38 -4.64 22.30 -10.26
C LYS A 38 -4.45 21.08 -11.14
N PRO A 39 -4.21 21.28 -12.45
CA PRO A 39 -4.06 20.17 -13.37
C PRO A 39 -2.84 19.31 -13.04
N LEU A 40 -2.98 17.99 -13.11
CA LEU A 40 -2.00 17.01 -12.73
C LEU A 40 -1.22 16.50 -13.96
N SER A 41 0.08 16.29 -13.82
CA SER A 41 0.81 15.37 -14.70
C SER A 41 0.63 13.95 -14.14
N ILE A 42 -0.09 13.10 -14.88
CA ILE A 42 -0.28 11.69 -14.54
C ILE A 42 0.92 10.90 -15.08
N LEU A 43 1.63 10.20 -14.23
CA LEU A 43 2.88 9.52 -14.52
C LEU A 43 2.73 8.02 -14.28
N ILE A 44 2.80 7.23 -15.35
CA ILE A 44 2.50 5.79 -15.34
C ILE A 44 3.74 5.02 -15.81
N PRO A 45 4.54 4.43 -14.90
CA PRO A 45 5.56 3.48 -15.29
C PRO A 45 4.91 2.15 -15.69
N ALA A 46 5.19 1.65 -16.89
CA ALA A 46 4.59 0.43 -17.41
C ALA A 46 5.68 -0.55 -17.91
N ARG A 47 5.57 -1.82 -17.51
CA ARG A 47 6.36 -2.93 -18.05
C ARG A 47 5.53 -4.20 -18.02
N ASN A 48 5.16 -4.70 -19.20
CA ASN A 48 4.31 -5.88 -19.36
C ASN A 48 2.99 -5.72 -18.57
N GLU A 49 2.21 -4.71 -18.94
CA GLU A 49 0.94 -4.31 -18.30
C GLU A 49 -0.23 -4.32 -19.32
N ALA A 50 -0.15 -5.13 -20.39
CA ALA A 50 -1.20 -5.19 -21.42
C ALA A 50 -2.59 -5.48 -20.83
N ASP A 51 -2.67 -6.30 -19.78
CA ASP A 51 -3.93 -6.67 -19.13
C ASP A 51 -4.53 -5.55 -18.27
N ASN A 52 -3.73 -4.56 -17.84
CA ASN A 52 -4.12 -3.56 -16.84
C ASN A 52 -4.21 -2.15 -17.42
N ILE A 53 -3.24 -1.72 -18.23
CA ILE A 53 -3.05 -0.32 -18.65
C ILE A 53 -4.29 0.27 -19.32
N GLY A 54 -5.03 -0.53 -20.09
CA GLY A 54 -6.26 -0.09 -20.76
C GLY A 54 -7.35 0.35 -19.78
N GLN A 55 -7.51 -0.37 -18.67
CA GLN A 55 -8.50 -0.03 -17.64
C GLN A 55 -8.13 1.26 -16.91
N LEU A 56 -6.86 1.48 -16.61
CA LEU A 56 -6.38 2.74 -16.04
C LEU A 56 -6.68 3.91 -16.98
N LEU A 57 -6.25 3.82 -18.25
CA LEU A 57 -6.44 4.90 -19.23
C LEU A 57 -7.93 5.21 -19.47
N GLU A 58 -8.80 4.20 -19.55
CA GLU A 58 -10.24 4.39 -19.67
C GLU A 58 -10.82 5.14 -18.46
N SER A 59 -10.33 4.87 -17.25
CA SER A 59 -10.76 5.54 -16.01
C SER A 59 -10.39 7.04 -15.95
N LEU A 60 -9.40 7.48 -16.73
CA LEU A 60 -8.96 8.87 -16.80
C LEU A 60 -9.77 9.71 -17.80
N ILE A 61 -10.44 9.09 -18.76
CA ILE A 61 -11.23 9.79 -19.80
C ILE A 61 -12.26 10.78 -19.20
N PRO A 62 -13.07 10.42 -18.18
CA PRO A 62 -14.07 11.33 -17.64
C PRO A 62 -13.50 12.45 -16.74
N GLN A 63 -12.19 12.49 -16.54
CA GLN A 63 -11.53 13.40 -15.58
C GLN A 63 -10.49 14.32 -16.23
N GLN A 64 -10.55 14.51 -17.55
CA GLN A 64 -9.56 15.28 -18.31
C GLN A 64 -9.42 16.74 -17.84
N ASP A 65 -10.47 17.33 -17.28
CA ASP A 65 -10.43 18.71 -16.73
C ASP A 65 -9.43 18.87 -15.58
N TYR A 66 -9.03 17.79 -14.92
CA TYR A 66 -8.05 17.76 -13.84
C TYR A 66 -6.65 17.32 -14.30
N ILE A 67 -6.47 17.05 -15.59
CA ILE A 67 -5.25 16.46 -16.15
C ILE A 67 -4.60 17.42 -17.12
N LYS A 68 -3.35 17.81 -16.85
CA LYS A 68 -2.50 18.56 -17.77
C LYS A 68 -1.97 17.65 -18.88
N GLU A 69 -1.43 16.51 -18.50
CA GLU A 69 -0.85 15.51 -19.39
C GLU A 69 -0.86 14.12 -18.75
N ILE A 70 -0.81 13.09 -19.58
CA ILE A 70 -0.64 11.69 -19.17
C ILE A 70 0.63 11.19 -19.84
N LEU A 71 1.63 10.82 -19.06
CA LEU A 71 2.88 10.26 -19.52
C LEU A 71 2.94 8.77 -19.14
N VAL A 72 2.90 7.91 -20.12
CA VAL A 72 3.15 6.47 -19.95
C VAL A 72 4.56 6.19 -20.42
N LEU A 73 5.40 5.68 -19.52
CA LEU A 73 6.74 5.23 -19.88
C LEU A 73 6.75 3.71 -20.02
N ASP A 74 6.96 3.24 -21.24
CA ASP A 74 7.13 1.81 -21.54
C ASP A 74 8.57 1.40 -21.25
N ASP A 75 8.77 0.69 -20.12
CA ASP A 75 10.08 0.15 -19.72
C ASP A 75 10.37 -1.17 -20.45
N GLN A 76 10.50 -1.10 -21.78
CA GLN A 76 10.84 -2.24 -22.65
C GLN A 76 9.87 -3.42 -22.50
N SER A 77 8.56 -3.18 -22.59
CA SER A 77 7.56 -4.24 -22.61
C SER A 77 7.72 -5.14 -23.81
N THR A 78 7.42 -6.43 -23.62
CA THR A 78 7.45 -7.46 -24.67
C THR A 78 6.06 -7.98 -25.02
N ASP A 79 5.02 -7.40 -24.41
CA ASP A 79 3.61 -7.68 -24.64
C ASP A 79 2.91 -6.56 -25.44
N GLY A 80 1.61 -6.50 -25.43
CA GLY A 80 0.81 -5.48 -26.12
C GLY A 80 0.73 -4.11 -25.42
N THR A 81 1.47 -3.85 -24.35
CA THR A 81 1.36 -2.61 -23.54
C THR A 81 1.45 -1.35 -24.39
N ALA A 82 2.52 -1.18 -25.18
CA ALA A 82 2.72 0.00 -26.02
C ALA A 82 1.61 0.19 -27.06
N THR A 83 1.16 -0.89 -27.69
CA THR A 83 0.08 -0.86 -28.69
C THR A 83 -1.25 -0.38 -28.08
N ILE A 84 -1.58 -0.84 -26.87
CA ILE A 84 -2.78 -0.40 -26.16
C ILE A 84 -2.68 1.10 -25.85
N VAL A 85 -1.56 1.58 -25.34
CA VAL A 85 -1.37 3.01 -25.05
C VAL A 85 -1.54 3.86 -26.32
N GLN A 86 -0.96 3.43 -27.46
CA GLN A 86 -1.12 4.13 -28.74
C GLN A 86 -2.59 4.22 -29.19
N GLN A 87 -3.39 3.17 -29.01
CA GLN A 87 -4.82 3.20 -29.29
C GLN A 87 -5.57 4.25 -28.43
N PHE A 88 -5.19 4.40 -27.17
CA PHE A 88 -5.79 5.40 -26.27
C PHE A 88 -5.41 6.84 -26.61
N GLN A 89 -4.34 7.11 -27.36
CA GLN A 89 -3.98 8.46 -27.82
C GLN A 89 -5.06 9.08 -28.70
N LEU A 90 -5.91 8.26 -29.36
CA LEU A 90 -7.07 8.73 -30.13
C LEU A 90 -8.18 9.30 -29.23
N LYS A 91 -8.30 8.83 -27.96
CA LYS A 91 -9.32 9.26 -26.99
C LYS A 91 -8.78 10.31 -26.00
N LEU A 92 -7.50 10.25 -25.67
CA LEU A 92 -6.78 11.09 -24.70
C LEU A 92 -5.71 11.90 -25.43
N LYS A 93 -6.07 13.13 -25.88
CA LYS A 93 -5.17 13.97 -26.70
C LYS A 93 -3.88 14.40 -25.99
N ASN A 94 -3.91 14.43 -24.66
CA ASN A 94 -2.77 14.77 -23.79
C ASN A 94 -1.98 13.55 -23.31
N LEU A 95 -2.22 12.36 -23.88
CA LEU A 95 -1.49 11.12 -23.61
C LEU A 95 -0.24 11.04 -24.49
N LYS A 96 0.91 10.87 -23.84
CA LYS A 96 2.20 10.65 -24.51
C LYS A 96 2.76 9.29 -24.09
N LEU A 97 3.14 8.46 -25.05
CA LEU A 97 3.93 7.23 -24.84
C LEU A 97 5.40 7.58 -24.94
N ILE A 98 6.17 7.27 -23.89
CA ILE A 98 7.61 7.49 -23.79
C ILE A 98 8.30 6.13 -23.80
N GLN A 99 9.28 5.95 -24.65
CA GLN A 99 10.13 4.76 -24.62
C GLN A 99 11.18 4.91 -23.53
N GLY A 100 11.19 3.96 -22.58
CA GLY A 100 12.16 3.94 -21.49
C GLY A 100 13.59 3.69 -22.01
N LYS A 101 14.54 4.40 -21.41
CA LYS A 101 15.98 4.19 -21.66
C LYS A 101 16.44 2.89 -21.02
N GLU A 102 17.56 2.35 -21.48
CA GLU A 102 18.21 1.20 -20.83
C GLU A 102 18.47 1.43 -19.36
N LEU A 103 18.25 0.38 -18.56
CA LEU A 103 18.37 0.44 -17.10
C LEU A 103 19.84 0.57 -16.67
N PRO A 104 20.27 1.70 -16.07
CA PRO A 104 21.61 1.85 -15.58
C PRO A 104 21.90 0.96 -14.37
N SER A 105 23.16 0.62 -14.17
CA SER A 105 23.60 -0.13 -12.98
C SER A 105 23.22 0.59 -11.69
N GLY A 106 22.77 -0.18 -10.69
CA GLY A 106 22.37 0.32 -9.37
C GLY A 106 20.97 0.92 -9.30
N TRP A 107 20.18 0.84 -10.37
CA TRP A 107 18.77 1.24 -10.38
C TRP A 107 17.83 0.02 -10.34
N THR A 108 16.69 0.17 -9.66
CA THR A 108 15.54 -0.70 -9.94
C THR A 108 14.78 -0.18 -11.16
N GLY A 109 14.13 -1.08 -11.92
CA GLY A 109 13.41 -0.70 -13.15
C GLY A 109 12.32 0.33 -12.86
N LYS A 110 11.50 0.12 -11.81
CA LYS A 110 10.42 1.04 -11.44
C LYS A 110 10.96 2.43 -11.06
N ASN A 111 12.01 2.49 -10.22
CA ASN A 111 12.58 3.79 -9.81
C ASN A 111 13.15 4.56 -11.00
N TYR A 112 13.79 3.85 -11.95
CA TYR A 112 14.33 4.50 -13.13
C TYR A 112 13.23 4.99 -14.08
N ALA A 113 12.16 4.22 -14.25
CA ALA A 113 10.99 4.65 -15.01
C ALA A 113 10.33 5.89 -14.38
N CYS A 114 10.09 5.87 -13.06
CA CYS A 114 9.54 7.02 -12.32
C CYS A 114 10.46 8.24 -12.38
N HIS A 115 11.79 8.05 -12.31
CA HIS A 115 12.76 9.14 -12.46
C HIS A 115 12.64 9.80 -13.83
N GLN A 116 12.64 9.03 -14.91
CA GLN A 116 12.49 9.55 -16.26
C GLN A 116 11.16 10.29 -16.43
N LEU A 117 10.04 9.73 -15.95
CA LEU A 117 8.73 10.37 -15.97
C LEU A 117 8.75 11.73 -15.25
N GLY A 118 9.37 11.79 -14.07
CA GLY A 118 9.51 13.04 -13.31
C GLY A 118 10.33 14.12 -14.02
N GLN A 119 11.25 13.72 -14.91
CA GLN A 119 12.01 14.65 -15.75
C GLN A 119 11.19 15.20 -16.92
N TYR A 120 10.34 14.37 -17.54
CA TYR A 120 9.49 14.77 -18.67
C TYR A 120 8.26 15.57 -18.27
N ALA A 121 7.78 15.42 -17.03
CA ALA A 121 6.54 16.03 -16.56
C ALA A 121 6.63 17.56 -16.53
N GLU A 122 5.57 18.23 -17.01
CA GLU A 122 5.48 19.70 -17.11
C GLU A 122 4.57 20.33 -16.05
N GLY A 123 3.73 19.55 -15.35
CA GLY A 123 2.82 20.05 -14.33
C GLY A 123 3.48 20.31 -12.98
N ASP A 124 2.87 21.17 -12.18
CA ASP A 124 3.34 21.47 -10.82
C ASP A 124 3.10 20.33 -9.84
N TRP A 125 2.11 19.50 -10.13
CA TRP A 125 1.75 18.33 -9.34
C TRP A 125 1.89 17.06 -10.17
N LEU A 126 2.71 16.13 -9.69
CA LEU A 126 3.00 14.85 -10.29
C LEU A 126 2.18 13.77 -9.58
N LEU A 127 1.33 13.07 -10.30
CA LEU A 127 0.60 11.92 -9.77
C LEU A 127 1.13 10.63 -10.38
N PHE A 128 1.97 9.92 -9.64
CA PHE A 128 2.43 8.58 -10.00
C PHE A 128 1.31 7.57 -9.73
N LEU A 129 0.98 6.79 -10.74
CA LEU A 129 0.00 5.70 -10.68
C LEU A 129 0.63 4.42 -11.22
N ASP A 130 0.47 3.31 -10.49
CA ASP A 130 0.80 1.99 -11.05
C ASP A 130 -0.23 1.61 -12.12
N ALA A 131 0.19 0.83 -13.12
CA ALA A 131 -0.64 0.51 -14.30
C ALA A 131 -1.88 -0.36 -13.98
N ASP A 132 -1.91 -1.03 -12.83
CA ASP A 132 -3.00 -1.87 -12.33
C ASP A 132 -4.05 -1.09 -11.49
N VAL A 133 -3.90 0.23 -11.42
CA VAL A 133 -4.85 1.14 -10.75
C VAL A 133 -6.02 1.47 -11.66
N THR A 134 -7.17 1.67 -11.05
CA THR A 134 -8.36 2.29 -11.67
C THR A 134 -8.73 3.53 -10.86
N VAL A 135 -8.72 4.70 -11.46
CA VAL A 135 -9.11 5.94 -10.78
C VAL A 135 -10.64 5.97 -10.66
N GLU A 136 -11.15 6.26 -9.47
CA GLU A 136 -12.60 6.35 -9.23
C GLU A 136 -13.19 7.59 -9.93
N LYS A 137 -14.48 7.54 -10.32
CA LYS A 137 -15.16 8.58 -11.14
C LYS A 137 -14.89 10.04 -10.72
N SER A 138 -14.73 10.30 -9.43
CA SER A 138 -14.44 11.63 -8.88
C SER A 138 -13.09 11.65 -8.18
N GLY A 139 -12.20 10.70 -8.46
CA GLY A 139 -10.95 10.53 -7.73
C GLY A 139 -10.06 11.77 -7.79
N LEU A 140 -9.84 12.31 -8.98
CA LEU A 140 -9.02 13.50 -9.16
C LEU A 140 -9.68 14.78 -8.62
N LEU A 141 -11.02 14.90 -8.73
CA LEU A 141 -11.77 16.00 -8.11
C LEU A 141 -11.60 15.98 -6.58
N LEU A 142 -11.75 14.81 -5.95
CA LEU A 142 -11.64 14.65 -4.51
C LEU A 142 -10.20 14.86 -3.99
N LEU A 143 -9.20 14.74 -4.85
CA LEU A 143 -7.81 15.03 -4.54
C LEU A 143 -7.51 16.54 -4.50
N GLN A 144 -8.19 17.36 -5.33
CA GLN A 144 -7.93 18.80 -5.48
C GLN A 144 -7.80 19.58 -4.15
N PRO A 145 -8.67 19.37 -3.13
CA PRO A 145 -8.58 20.11 -1.86
C PRO A 145 -7.28 19.87 -1.07
N TYR A 146 -6.53 18.82 -1.40
CA TYR A 146 -5.27 18.50 -0.73
C TYR A 146 -4.05 19.11 -1.44
N LEU A 147 -4.24 19.68 -2.66
CA LEU A 147 -3.18 20.28 -3.47
C LEU A 147 -2.97 21.76 -3.16
N ASP A 148 -3.34 22.20 -1.98
CA ASP A 148 -3.33 23.62 -1.57
C ASP A 148 -1.95 24.10 -1.03
N GLY A 149 -0.95 23.24 -1.04
CA GLY A 149 0.41 23.55 -0.58
C GLY A 149 0.66 23.18 0.89
N ARG A 150 -0.34 22.72 1.64
CA ARG A 150 -0.13 22.21 3.01
C ARG A 150 0.68 20.92 3.03
N TYR A 151 0.57 20.11 2.00
CA TYR A 151 1.32 18.88 1.82
C TYR A 151 2.05 18.93 0.50
N HIS A 152 3.28 18.48 0.50
CA HIS A 152 4.13 18.41 -0.69
C HIS A 152 4.22 16.99 -1.26
N MET A 153 3.89 15.98 -0.44
CA MET A 153 3.65 14.62 -0.91
C MET A 153 2.42 14.03 -0.23
N ILE A 154 1.58 13.41 -1.03
CA ILE A 154 0.36 12.74 -0.62
C ILE A 154 0.44 11.32 -1.15
N SER A 155 0.33 10.33 -0.27
CA SER A 155 0.10 8.96 -0.67
C SER A 155 -1.25 8.47 -0.16
N ALA A 156 -1.87 7.57 -0.88
CA ALA A 156 -3.17 7.02 -0.52
C ALA A 156 -3.19 5.50 -0.74
N PHE A 157 -3.84 4.77 0.17
CA PHE A 157 -4.09 3.34 -0.01
C PHE A 157 -5.32 3.13 -0.90
N PRO A 158 -5.19 2.72 -2.18
CA PRO A 158 -6.33 2.41 -3.03
C PRO A 158 -7.18 1.29 -2.45
N ARG A 159 -8.48 1.28 -2.79
CA ARG A 159 -9.35 0.16 -2.44
C ARG A 159 -8.85 -1.11 -3.12
N GLN A 160 -8.57 -2.14 -2.34
CA GLN A 160 -8.08 -3.42 -2.85
C GLN A 160 -9.24 -4.29 -3.33
N ARG A 161 -9.22 -4.66 -4.60
CA ARG A 161 -10.10 -5.69 -5.18
C ARG A 161 -9.44 -7.04 -4.98
N VAL A 162 -10.11 -7.97 -4.30
CA VAL A 162 -9.56 -9.28 -3.92
C VAL A 162 -10.50 -10.38 -4.33
N HIS A 163 -10.00 -11.43 -4.96
CA HIS A 163 -10.80 -12.53 -5.52
C HIS A 163 -10.37 -13.90 -4.99
N THR A 164 -9.09 -14.22 -5.01
CA THR A 164 -8.57 -15.50 -4.55
C THR A 164 -8.47 -15.59 -3.02
N PHE A 165 -8.25 -16.77 -2.48
CA PHE A 165 -8.18 -16.98 -1.04
C PHE A 165 -7.04 -16.17 -0.40
N LEU A 166 -5.81 -16.26 -0.92
CA LEU A 166 -4.69 -15.51 -0.34
C LEU A 166 -4.79 -14.00 -0.56
N GLU A 167 -5.40 -13.53 -1.66
CA GLU A 167 -5.71 -12.11 -1.83
C GLU A 167 -6.60 -11.63 -0.67
N ARG A 168 -7.67 -12.37 -0.32
CA ARG A 168 -8.59 -12.01 0.78
C ARG A 168 -7.94 -12.05 2.15
N MET A 169 -6.98 -12.94 2.37
CA MET A 169 -6.30 -13.09 3.66
C MET A 169 -5.17 -12.06 3.85
N LEU A 170 -4.29 -11.90 2.87
CA LEU A 170 -3.05 -11.16 3.02
C LEU A 170 -3.13 -9.69 2.57
N VAL A 171 -3.88 -9.39 1.48
CA VAL A 171 -3.90 -8.01 0.96
C VAL A 171 -4.55 -7.02 1.95
N PRO A 172 -5.75 -7.28 2.51
CA PRO A 172 -6.32 -6.41 3.55
C PRO A 172 -5.51 -6.41 4.85
N PHE A 173 -4.73 -7.46 5.09
CA PHE A 173 -3.92 -7.59 6.29
C PHE A 173 -2.78 -6.56 6.34
N MET A 174 -2.30 -6.05 5.19
CA MET A 174 -1.32 -4.96 5.16
C MET A 174 -1.89 -3.67 5.75
N VAL A 175 -3.13 -3.33 5.42
CA VAL A 175 -3.82 -2.17 6.02
C VAL A 175 -4.04 -2.40 7.52
N PHE A 176 -4.39 -3.64 7.91
CA PHE A 176 -4.51 -4.02 9.33
C PHE A 176 -3.20 -3.76 10.08
N LEU A 177 -2.04 -4.18 9.55
CA LEU A 177 -0.73 -3.94 10.15
C LEU A 177 -0.48 -2.43 10.35
N VAL A 178 -0.74 -1.62 9.32
CA VAL A 178 -0.54 -0.17 9.38
C VAL A 178 -1.43 0.47 10.44
N ILE A 179 -2.73 0.17 10.46
CA ILE A 179 -3.67 0.79 11.40
C ILE A 179 -3.42 0.34 12.84
N CYS A 180 -3.04 -0.93 13.05
CA CYS A 180 -2.78 -1.47 14.38
C CYS A 180 -1.48 -0.93 15.01
N HIS A 181 -0.46 -0.59 14.21
CA HIS A 181 0.88 -0.31 14.76
C HIS A 181 1.43 1.08 14.45
N LEU A 182 1.04 1.70 13.34
CA LEU A 182 1.54 3.01 12.97
C LEU A 182 0.62 4.11 13.49
N PRO A 183 1.11 5.08 14.28
CA PRO A 183 0.32 6.26 14.67
C PRO A 183 0.12 7.16 13.43
N ILE A 184 -0.98 6.98 12.71
CA ILE A 184 -1.30 7.67 11.44
C ILE A 184 -1.19 9.20 11.58
N ARG A 185 -1.62 9.74 12.72
CA ARG A 185 -1.50 11.17 12.99
C ARG A 185 -0.06 11.69 12.90
N GLN A 186 0.92 10.86 13.32
CA GLN A 186 2.33 11.25 13.30
C GLN A 186 2.91 11.22 11.88
N VAL A 187 2.34 10.42 10.97
CA VAL A 187 2.76 10.46 9.55
C VAL A 187 2.64 11.87 9.01
N THR A 188 1.55 12.57 9.33
CA THR A 188 1.29 13.93 8.82
C THR A 188 1.87 15.04 9.72
N LYS A 189 1.92 14.83 11.04
CA LYS A 189 2.26 15.90 12.00
C LYS A 189 3.74 16.08 12.26
N THR A 190 4.58 15.08 11.95
CA THR A 190 6.03 15.16 12.22
C THR A 190 6.85 14.91 11.00
N GLN A 191 8.06 15.43 10.98
CA GLN A 191 9.06 15.12 9.95
C GLN A 191 9.96 13.92 10.33
N ASP A 192 9.68 13.24 11.45
CA ASP A 192 10.42 12.05 11.84
C ASP A 192 10.18 10.90 10.83
N PRO A 193 11.24 10.41 10.14
CA PRO A 193 11.14 9.34 9.15
C PRO A 193 10.63 8.00 9.71
N LYS A 194 10.64 7.81 11.04
CA LYS A 194 10.09 6.60 11.68
C LYS A 194 8.58 6.46 11.47
N PHE A 195 7.88 7.60 11.37
CA PHE A 195 6.44 7.63 11.13
C PHE A 195 6.16 7.79 9.65
N THR A 196 6.41 6.75 8.88
CA THR A 196 6.23 6.71 7.43
C THR A 196 5.28 5.59 7.05
N ALA A 197 4.32 5.88 6.20
CA ALA A 197 3.56 4.90 5.43
C ALA A 197 3.15 5.51 4.10
N ALA A 198 3.38 4.77 3.03
CA ALA A 198 3.00 5.14 1.68
C ALA A 198 2.52 3.90 0.91
N HIS A 199 1.84 4.12 -0.20
CA HIS A 199 1.45 3.09 -1.15
C HIS A 199 1.84 3.54 -2.55
N GLY A 200 2.72 2.78 -3.20
CA GLY A 200 3.33 3.13 -4.48
C GLY A 200 2.36 3.32 -5.63
N ALA A 201 1.19 2.67 -5.54
CA ALA A 201 0.18 2.76 -6.59
C ALA A 201 -0.52 4.13 -6.69
N PHE A 202 -0.39 5.00 -5.67
CA PHE A 202 -0.98 6.34 -5.69
C PHE A 202 -0.13 7.31 -4.88
N ILE A 203 0.73 8.06 -5.58
CA ILE A 203 1.60 9.09 -4.98
C ILE A 203 1.44 10.40 -5.75
N CYS A 204 0.89 11.42 -5.09
CA CYS A 204 0.82 12.78 -5.62
C CYS A 204 1.86 13.64 -4.92
N ILE A 205 2.71 14.34 -5.69
CA ILE A 205 3.85 15.07 -5.15
C ILE A 205 4.06 16.40 -5.90
N HIS A 206 4.37 17.46 -5.18
CA HIS A 206 4.69 18.77 -5.76
C HIS A 206 6.05 18.67 -6.47
N LYS A 207 6.10 19.06 -7.75
CA LYS A 207 7.25 18.86 -8.64
C LYS A 207 8.54 19.47 -8.09
N GLU A 208 8.50 20.74 -7.67
CA GLU A 208 9.68 21.41 -7.13
C GLU A 208 10.20 20.71 -5.88
N SER A 209 9.33 20.31 -4.97
CA SER A 209 9.72 19.58 -3.75
C SER A 209 10.30 18.21 -4.05
N TYR A 210 9.74 17.51 -5.06
CA TYR A 210 10.27 16.25 -5.55
C TYR A 210 11.69 16.41 -6.10
N GLN A 211 11.93 17.46 -6.90
CA GLN A 211 13.25 17.76 -7.46
C GLN A 211 14.25 18.16 -6.38
N ASN A 212 13.86 19.06 -5.46
CA ASN A 212 14.69 19.53 -4.36
C ASN A 212 15.09 18.43 -3.38
N ALA A 213 14.21 17.42 -3.18
CA ALA A 213 14.53 16.25 -2.36
C ALA A 213 15.44 15.25 -3.10
N GLY A 214 15.62 15.37 -4.43
CA GLY A 214 16.40 14.45 -5.26
C GLY A 214 15.55 13.33 -5.91
N GLY A 215 14.25 13.28 -5.64
CA GLY A 215 13.29 12.37 -6.28
C GLY A 215 13.70 10.91 -6.27
N HIS A 216 13.28 10.17 -7.28
CA HIS A 216 13.63 8.74 -7.40
C HIS A 216 15.14 8.50 -7.62
N ALA A 217 15.92 9.52 -8.02
CA ALA A 217 17.38 9.37 -8.13
C ALA A 217 18.06 9.17 -6.77
N ALA A 218 17.56 9.82 -5.73
CA ALA A 218 18.07 9.66 -4.37
C ALA A 218 17.76 8.30 -3.74
N ILE A 219 16.76 7.57 -4.30
CA ILE A 219 16.31 6.25 -3.83
C ILE A 219 16.47 5.17 -4.91
N LYS A 220 17.36 5.33 -5.86
CA LYS A 220 17.49 4.55 -7.11
C LYS A 220 17.49 3.03 -6.93
N SER A 221 18.07 2.52 -5.83
CA SER A 221 18.19 1.10 -5.51
C SER A 221 17.11 0.60 -4.53
N ALA A 222 16.21 1.49 -4.06
CA ALA A 222 15.22 1.12 -3.07
C ALA A 222 14.21 0.10 -3.64
N ILE A 223 13.96 -0.96 -2.86
CA ILE A 223 13.02 -2.03 -3.20
C ILE A 223 11.58 -1.60 -2.87
N VAL A 224 11.42 -0.89 -1.76
CA VAL A 224 10.14 -0.34 -1.28
C VAL A 224 10.20 1.17 -1.52
N ASP A 225 10.06 1.54 -2.78
CA ASP A 225 10.25 2.88 -3.32
C ASP A 225 9.33 3.93 -2.69
N ASP A 226 8.08 3.59 -2.46
CA ASP A 226 7.07 4.45 -1.86
C ASP A 226 7.42 4.89 -0.42
N MET A 227 7.84 3.94 0.41
CA MET A 227 8.27 4.19 1.78
C MET A 227 9.55 5.03 1.81
N GLU A 228 10.54 4.72 0.96
CA GLU A 228 11.79 5.46 0.89
C GLU A 228 11.58 6.88 0.32
N LEU A 229 10.70 7.04 -0.67
CA LEU A 229 10.36 8.36 -1.20
C LEU A 229 9.72 9.25 -0.11
N MET A 230 8.77 8.71 0.66
CA MET A 230 8.16 9.48 1.75
C MET A 230 9.17 9.77 2.89
N ARG A 231 10.08 8.83 3.21
CA ARG A 231 11.18 9.08 4.15
C ARG A 231 12.11 10.19 3.66
N LEU A 232 12.44 10.17 2.38
CA LEU A 232 13.26 11.20 1.72
C LEU A 232 12.60 12.58 1.85
N MET A 233 11.30 12.69 1.55
CA MET A 233 10.55 13.94 1.68
C MET A 233 10.56 14.46 3.13
N LYS A 234 10.38 13.58 4.11
CA LYS A 234 10.45 13.95 5.53
C LYS A 234 11.86 14.41 5.95
N ARG A 235 12.91 13.71 5.52
CA ARG A 235 14.32 14.12 5.77
C ARG A 235 14.61 15.48 5.15
N SER A 236 14.01 15.78 4.00
CA SER A 236 14.10 17.08 3.33
C SER A 236 13.13 18.13 3.90
N GLN A 237 12.47 17.85 5.04
CA GLN A 237 11.56 18.72 5.76
C GLN A 237 10.30 19.14 4.97
N PHE A 238 9.91 18.39 3.94
CA PHE A 238 8.66 18.62 3.21
C PHE A 238 7.47 17.96 3.90
N PRO A 239 6.36 18.68 4.10
CA PRO A 239 5.15 18.12 4.70
C PRO A 239 4.56 17.00 3.84
N VAL A 240 4.19 15.89 4.48
CA VAL A 240 3.61 14.73 3.80
C VAL A 240 2.26 14.36 4.42
N ALA A 241 1.41 13.69 3.65
CA ALA A 241 0.15 13.13 4.14
C ALA A 241 -0.07 11.71 3.64
N LEU A 242 -0.67 10.90 4.51
CA LEU A 242 -1.26 9.63 4.13
C LEU A 242 -2.78 9.78 4.16
N LEU A 243 -3.44 9.48 3.06
CA LEU A 243 -4.88 9.55 2.91
C LEU A 243 -5.51 8.16 2.79
N ARG A 244 -6.79 8.09 3.07
CA ARG A 244 -7.62 6.95 2.67
C ARG A 244 -7.87 7.03 1.17
N GLY A 245 -7.46 6.01 0.44
CA GLY A 245 -7.48 6.01 -1.03
C GLY A 245 -8.72 5.40 -1.67
N GLU A 246 -9.63 4.81 -0.89
CA GLU A 246 -10.79 4.09 -1.41
C GLU A 246 -11.80 4.95 -2.21
N LYS A 247 -11.67 6.27 -2.12
CA LYS A 247 -12.46 7.24 -2.90
C LYS A 247 -11.70 7.79 -4.10
N PHE A 248 -10.39 7.65 -4.12
CA PHE A 248 -9.54 8.14 -5.20
C PHE A 248 -9.30 7.08 -6.25
N ALA A 249 -9.03 5.85 -5.80
CA ALA A 249 -8.64 4.77 -6.69
C ALA A 249 -8.97 3.39 -6.12
N SER A 250 -9.02 2.42 -7.00
CA SER A 250 -9.04 0.99 -6.67
C SER A 250 -7.98 0.25 -7.50
N MET A 251 -7.52 -0.90 -7.02
CA MET A 251 -6.56 -1.74 -7.75
C MET A 251 -6.76 -3.21 -7.42
N ARG A 252 -6.23 -4.08 -8.26
CA ARG A 252 -6.02 -5.50 -7.97
C ARG A 252 -4.53 -5.80 -8.07
N MET A 253 -3.86 -5.78 -6.93
CA MET A 253 -2.39 -5.89 -6.85
C MET A 253 -1.87 -7.25 -7.37
N TYR A 254 -2.63 -8.32 -7.20
CA TYR A 254 -2.25 -9.68 -7.57
C TYR A 254 -3.44 -10.43 -8.16
N GLU A 255 -3.19 -11.35 -9.10
CA GLU A 255 -4.25 -12.11 -9.77
C GLU A 255 -4.31 -13.58 -9.36
N ALA A 256 -3.27 -14.09 -8.69
CA ALA A 256 -3.16 -15.48 -8.28
C ALA A 256 -2.56 -15.62 -6.87
N ASN A 257 -2.93 -16.68 -6.15
CA ASN A 257 -2.37 -16.96 -4.83
C ASN A 257 -0.83 -17.00 -4.82
N ARG A 258 -0.21 -17.55 -5.86
CA ARG A 258 1.25 -17.60 -5.99
C ARG A 258 1.88 -16.20 -6.08
N SER A 259 1.28 -15.30 -6.85
CA SER A 259 1.79 -13.92 -7.00
C SER A 259 1.62 -13.11 -5.70
N VAL A 260 0.53 -13.33 -4.94
CA VAL A 260 0.36 -12.77 -3.58
C VAL A 260 1.50 -13.20 -2.68
N TRP A 261 1.79 -14.50 -2.64
CA TRP A 261 2.84 -15.04 -1.77
C TRP A 261 4.21 -14.48 -2.11
N LEU A 262 4.59 -14.53 -3.39
CA LEU A 262 5.90 -14.06 -3.85
C LEU A 262 6.06 -12.55 -3.66
N GLY A 263 5.02 -11.77 -3.92
CA GLY A 263 5.06 -10.31 -3.78
C GLY A 263 5.18 -9.85 -2.33
N PHE A 264 4.36 -10.40 -1.41
CA PHE A 264 4.45 -10.02 -0.01
C PHE A 264 5.68 -10.58 0.70
N ARG A 265 6.17 -11.75 0.32
CA ARG A 265 7.41 -12.34 0.86
C ARG A 265 8.58 -11.36 0.78
N LYS A 266 8.70 -10.64 -0.36
CA LYS A 266 9.71 -9.61 -0.56
C LYS A 266 9.57 -8.45 0.45
N ASN A 267 8.35 -7.98 0.68
CA ASN A 267 8.10 -6.74 1.41
C ASN A 267 8.11 -6.93 2.93
N ILE A 268 7.68 -8.09 3.44
CA ILE A 268 7.54 -8.32 4.89
C ILE A 268 8.88 -8.25 5.61
N PHE A 269 9.90 -8.91 5.09
CA PHE A 269 11.20 -8.93 5.74
C PHE A 269 11.91 -7.58 5.68
N THR A 270 11.85 -6.90 4.53
CA THR A 270 12.33 -5.52 4.38
C THR A 270 11.57 -4.56 5.32
N GLY A 271 10.26 -4.78 5.50
CA GLY A 271 9.43 -4.00 6.43
C GLY A 271 9.85 -4.10 7.91
N THR A 272 10.51 -5.19 8.31
CA THR A 272 11.11 -5.37 9.66
C THR A 272 12.58 -4.93 9.73
N GLY A 273 13.05 -4.19 8.73
CA GLY A 273 14.45 -3.76 8.64
C GLY A 273 15.43 -4.92 8.44
N SER A 274 14.98 -5.99 7.80
CA SER A 274 15.74 -7.23 7.57
C SER A 274 16.30 -7.88 8.87
N ASN A 275 15.59 -7.64 9.99
CA ASN A 275 15.96 -8.15 11.31
C ASN A 275 15.21 -9.45 11.63
N ILE A 276 15.93 -10.58 11.62
CA ILE A 276 15.37 -11.92 11.85
C ILE A 276 14.74 -12.02 13.25
N PHE A 277 15.42 -11.52 14.30
CA PHE A 277 14.92 -11.61 15.66
C PHE A 277 13.63 -10.82 15.84
N LEU A 278 13.56 -9.59 15.27
CA LEU A 278 12.34 -8.78 15.29
C LEU A 278 11.20 -9.47 14.52
N THR A 279 11.49 -10.05 13.36
CA THR A 279 10.49 -10.76 12.56
C THR A 279 9.93 -11.96 13.32
N LEU A 280 10.80 -12.78 13.92
CA LEU A 280 10.36 -13.93 14.72
C LEU A 280 9.60 -13.51 15.98
N PHE A 281 10.02 -12.45 16.65
CA PHE A 281 9.30 -11.88 17.79
C PHE A 281 7.88 -11.45 17.40
N ILE A 282 7.74 -10.75 16.28
CA ILE A 282 6.43 -10.34 15.74
C ILE A 282 5.58 -11.59 15.43
N CYS A 283 6.14 -12.62 14.81
CA CYS A 283 5.40 -13.86 14.52
C CYS A 283 4.87 -14.51 15.81
N VAL A 284 5.70 -14.62 16.85
CA VAL A 284 5.29 -15.18 18.15
C VAL A 284 4.19 -14.33 18.79
N LEU A 285 4.36 -13.01 18.79
CA LEU A 285 3.39 -12.08 19.35
C LEU A 285 2.02 -12.20 18.65
N TYR A 286 2.01 -12.25 17.30
CA TYR A 286 0.79 -12.42 16.53
C TYR A 286 0.16 -13.81 16.75
N ALA A 287 0.95 -14.86 16.84
CA ALA A 287 0.44 -16.19 17.19
C ALA A 287 -0.26 -16.17 18.56
N LEU A 288 0.36 -15.58 19.57
CA LEU A 288 -0.18 -15.52 20.93
C LEU A 288 -1.47 -14.68 21.01
N ILE A 289 -1.49 -13.51 20.37
CA ILE A 289 -2.61 -12.57 20.49
C ILE A 289 -3.79 -12.98 19.60
N TYR A 290 -3.54 -13.47 18.38
CA TYR A 290 -4.60 -13.64 17.38
C TYR A 290 -4.93 -15.09 17.01
N VAL A 291 -3.99 -16.03 17.21
CA VAL A 291 -4.22 -17.43 16.86
C VAL A 291 -4.53 -18.28 18.10
N VAL A 292 -3.75 -18.15 19.16
CA VAL A 292 -3.94 -18.94 20.40
C VAL A 292 -5.36 -18.80 21.00
N PRO A 293 -5.98 -17.61 21.10
CA PRO A 293 -7.35 -17.52 21.58
C PRO A 293 -8.35 -18.34 20.78
N THR A 294 -8.19 -18.38 19.45
CA THR A 294 -9.07 -19.16 18.58
C THR A 294 -8.89 -20.65 18.81
N VAL A 295 -7.66 -21.13 18.94
CA VAL A 295 -7.36 -22.53 19.25
C VAL A 295 -7.92 -22.89 20.62
N CYS A 296 -7.71 -22.04 21.62
CA CYS A 296 -8.28 -22.24 22.96
C CYS A 296 -9.81 -22.25 22.96
N PHE A 297 -10.45 -21.37 22.17
CA PHE A 297 -11.90 -21.35 22.04
C PHE A 297 -12.45 -22.65 21.48
N VAL A 298 -11.88 -23.13 20.37
CA VAL A 298 -12.31 -24.39 19.75
C VAL A 298 -12.05 -25.59 20.66
N SER A 299 -10.87 -25.66 21.29
CA SER A 299 -10.55 -26.76 22.21
C SER A 299 -11.42 -26.76 23.47
N ALA A 300 -11.70 -25.58 24.03
CA ALA A 300 -12.51 -25.46 25.24
C ALA A 300 -13.99 -25.82 25.01
N LEU A 301 -14.50 -25.67 23.80
CA LEU A 301 -15.83 -26.19 23.41
C LEU A 301 -15.88 -27.72 23.45
N LEU A 302 -14.76 -28.42 23.22
CA LEU A 302 -14.69 -29.88 23.25
C LEU A 302 -14.51 -30.45 24.66
N PHE A 303 -14.00 -29.68 25.62
CA PHE A 303 -13.61 -30.15 26.96
C PHE A 303 -14.36 -29.45 28.12
N ASP A 304 -15.50 -28.81 27.84
CA ASP A 304 -16.41 -28.19 28.84
C ASP A 304 -15.73 -27.23 29.86
N ALA A 305 -14.70 -26.52 29.42
CA ALA A 305 -13.95 -25.58 30.27
C ALA A 305 -14.56 -24.16 30.26
N THR A 306 -15.72 -23.98 30.87
CA THR A 306 -16.61 -22.80 30.74
C THR A 306 -15.90 -21.43 30.86
N GLN A 307 -15.07 -21.20 31.92
CA GLN A 307 -14.40 -19.90 32.11
C GLN A 307 -13.34 -19.65 31.01
N THR A 308 -12.58 -20.68 30.62
CA THR A 308 -11.61 -20.60 29.54
C THR A 308 -12.29 -20.35 28.19
N THR A 309 -13.43 -21.02 27.96
CA THR A 309 -14.24 -20.82 26.76
C THR A 309 -14.72 -19.37 26.62
N LEU A 310 -15.29 -18.81 27.70
CA LEU A 310 -15.76 -17.42 27.70
C LEU A 310 -14.61 -16.41 27.46
N ALA A 311 -13.49 -16.60 28.15
CA ALA A 311 -12.32 -15.71 27.97
C ALA A 311 -11.74 -15.82 26.55
N ALA A 312 -11.67 -17.01 25.97
CA ALA A 312 -11.17 -17.23 24.61
C ALA A 312 -12.14 -16.68 23.55
N ALA A 313 -13.46 -16.89 23.74
CA ALA A 313 -14.50 -16.33 22.89
C ALA A 313 -14.44 -14.79 22.87
N LEU A 314 -14.29 -14.16 24.05
CA LEU A 314 -14.16 -12.71 24.14
C LEU A 314 -12.93 -12.21 23.38
N ALA A 315 -11.76 -12.84 23.54
CA ALA A 315 -10.55 -12.48 22.80
C ALA A 315 -10.74 -12.61 21.28
N TYR A 316 -11.35 -13.72 20.83
CA TYR A 316 -11.70 -13.91 19.42
C TYR A 316 -12.64 -12.81 18.92
N MET A 317 -13.69 -12.48 19.66
CA MET A 317 -14.65 -11.44 19.26
C MET A 317 -14.01 -10.06 19.17
N ILE A 318 -13.13 -9.66 20.11
CA ILE A 318 -12.44 -8.38 20.07
C ILE A 318 -11.54 -8.31 18.84
N GLY A 319 -10.75 -9.36 18.56
CA GLY A 319 -9.92 -9.45 17.36
C GLY A 319 -10.72 -9.34 16.07
N ALA A 320 -11.89 -10.02 16.02
CA ALA A 320 -12.82 -9.96 14.90
C ALA A 320 -13.39 -8.54 14.69
N ILE A 321 -13.75 -7.84 15.78
CA ILE A 321 -14.25 -6.47 15.75
C ILE A 321 -13.16 -5.52 15.23
N ILE A 322 -11.91 -5.65 15.70
CA ILE A 322 -10.77 -4.86 15.20
C ILE A 322 -10.64 -5.03 13.69
N LYS A 323 -10.63 -6.29 13.22
CA LYS A 323 -10.50 -6.59 11.78
C LYS A 323 -11.68 -6.05 10.98
N PHE A 324 -12.91 -6.22 11.49
CA PHE A 324 -14.11 -5.69 10.86
C PHE A 324 -14.05 -4.17 10.67
N ILE A 325 -13.68 -3.42 11.72
CA ILE A 325 -13.58 -1.95 11.65
C ILE A 325 -12.62 -1.53 10.54
N ILE A 326 -11.46 -2.17 10.47
CA ILE A 326 -10.41 -1.83 9.50
C ILE A 326 -10.87 -2.17 8.08
N ASP A 327 -11.39 -3.38 7.85
CA ASP A 327 -11.81 -3.84 6.53
C ASP A 327 -13.03 -3.05 6.01
N PHE A 328 -13.99 -2.75 6.88
CA PHE A 328 -15.15 -1.94 6.55
C PHE A 328 -14.75 -0.52 6.10
N GLN A 329 -13.80 0.08 6.81
CA GLN A 329 -13.30 1.41 6.48
C GLN A 329 -12.47 1.43 5.18
N ALA A 330 -11.69 0.38 4.92
CA ALA A 330 -10.90 0.22 3.69
C ALA A 330 -11.74 -0.24 2.49
N LYS A 331 -13.05 -0.48 2.69
CA LYS A 331 -13.98 -1.03 1.69
C LYS A 331 -13.46 -2.31 1.03
N THR A 332 -12.82 -3.15 1.83
CA THR A 332 -12.35 -4.47 1.41
C THR A 332 -13.38 -5.56 1.76
N SER A 333 -12.98 -6.83 1.72
CA SER A 333 -13.85 -7.98 2.01
C SER A 333 -14.23 -8.04 3.51
N TRP A 334 -15.03 -7.09 3.98
CA TRP A 334 -15.43 -6.98 5.38
C TRP A 334 -16.06 -8.25 5.95
N TYR A 335 -16.72 -9.05 5.11
CA TYR A 335 -17.34 -10.33 5.49
C TYR A 335 -16.32 -11.43 5.83
N THR A 336 -15.02 -11.22 5.60
CA THR A 336 -13.95 -12.15 5.97
C THR A 336 -13.31 -11.84 7.33
N PHE A 337 -13.84 -10.87 8.07
CA PHE A 337 -13.27 -10.43 9.35
C PHE A 337 -13.11 -11.56 10.37
N PHE A 338 -14.03 -12.51 10.39
CA PHE A 338 -13.98 -13.67 11.29
C PHE A 338 -12.86 -14.66 10.93
N LEU A 339 -12.31 -14.60 9.73
CA LEU A 339 -11.16 -15.41 9.30
C LEU A 339 -9.81 -14.78 9.67
N TYR A 340 -9.81 -13.73 10.50
CA TYR A 340 -8.56 -13.05 10.89
C TYR A 340 -7.49 -13.98 11.48
N PRO A 341 -7.79 -15.06 12.24
CA PRO A 341 -6.77 -15.97 12.73
C PRO A 341 -6.07 -16.72 11.58
N ILE A 342 -6.82 -17.04 10.51
CA ILE A 342 -6.26 -17.65 9.30
C ILE A 342 -5.37 -16.64 8.58
N ALA A 343 -5.81 -15.39 8.45
CA ALA A 343 -4.99 -14.33 7.86
C ALA A 343 -3.68 -14.11 8.65
N CYS A 344 -3.73 -14.10 9.98
CA CYS A 344 -2.56 -14.04 10.84
C CYS A 344 -1.65 -15.27 10.65
N THR A 345 -2.20 -16.47 10.54
CA THR A 345 -1.43 -17.68 10.28
C THR A 345 -0.74 -17.61 8.92
N CYS A 346 -1.45 -17.19 7.87
CA CYS A 346 -0.85 -16.97 6.54
C CYS A 346 0.29 -15.94 6.60
N PHE A 347 0.11 -14.85 7.34
CA PHE A 347 1.14 -13.83 7.55
C PHE A 347 2.37 -14.39 8.26
N ILE A 348 2.20 -15.18 9.33
CA ILE A 348 3.30 -15.83 10.07
C ILE A 348 4.07 -16.78 9.15
N LEU A 349 3.37 -17.64 8.41
CA LEU A 349 4.01 -18.58 7.47
C LEU A 349 4.79 -17.84 6.38
N LEU A 350 4.22 -16.75 5.86
CA LEU A 350 4.86 -15.90 4.85
C LEU A 350 6.12 -15.20 5.41
N ALA A 351 6.07 -14.69 6.65
CA ALA A 351 7.20 -14.07 7.30
C ALA A 351 8.33 -15.07 7.57
N MET A 352 7.99 -16.30 7.96
CA MET A 352 8.98 -17.39 8.14
C MET A 352 9.61 -17.78 6.81
N ASP A 353 8.84 -17.86 5.71
CA ASP A 353 9.37 -18.15 4.37
C ASP A 353 10.28 -17.01 3.89
N ALA A 354 9.93 -15.75 4.17
CA ALA A 354 10.78 -14.60 3.85
C ALA A 354 12.13 -14.65 4.55
N VAL A 355 12.15 -14.99 5.85
CA VAL A 355 13.41 -15.21 6.61
C VAL A 355 14.23 -16.36 6.03
N ARG A 356 13.57 -17.47 5.63
CA ARG A 356 14.27 -18.61 5.03
C ARG A 356 15.00 -18.22 3.74
N ILE A 357 14.30 -17.55 2.82
CA ILE A 357 14.86 -17.12 1.53
C ILE A 357 15.99 -16.12 1.70
N HIS A 358 15.84 -15.17 2.64
CA HIS A 358 16.92 -14.22 2.94
C HIS A 358 18.20 -14.93 3.37
N LYS A 359 18.10 -15.96 4.25
CA LYS A 359 19.27 -16.78 4.65
C LYS A 359 19.91 -17.53 3.47
N GLN A 360 19.13 -17.88 2.45
CA GLN A 360 19.62 -18.57 1.24
C GLN A 360 20.23 -17.62 0.21
N LYS A 361 20.17 -16.28 0.44
CA LYS A 361 20.66 -15.23 -0.48
C LYS A 361 20.05 -15.34 -1.88
N GLU A 362 18.86 -15.89 -2.01
CA GLU A 362 18.09 -15.91 -3.25
C GLU A 362 17.52 -14.53 -3.49
N GLY A 363 18.07 -13.76 -4.46
CA GLY A 363 17.50 -12.46 -4.84
C GLY A 363 16.00 -12.54 -5.15
N TYR A 364 15.35 -11.39 -5.34
CA TYR A 364 13.93 -11.37 -5.76
C TYR A 364 13.80 -11.04 -7.25
N GLU A 365 12.75 -11.55 -7.86
CA GLU A 365 12.42 -11.29 -9.25
C GLU A 365 11.23 -10.32 -9.34
N TRP A 366 11.32 -9.32 -10.26
CA TRP A 366 10.24 -8.42 -10.58
C TRP A 366 10.17 -8.19 -12.09
N LYS A 367 9.03 -8.53 -12.70
CA LYS A 367 8.77 -8.36 -14.15
C LYS A 367 9.93 -8.86 -15.03
N GLY A 368 10.45 -10.06 -14.71
CA GLY A 368 11.54 -10.71 -15.43
C GLY A 368 12.95 -10.17 -15.14
N ARG A 369 13.11 -9.23 -14.20
CA ARG A 369 14.41 -8.75 -13.71
C ARG A 369 14.69 -9.27 -12.31
N ARG A 370 15.90 -9.80 -12.09
CA ARG A 370 16.35 -10.32 -10.80
C ARG A 370 17.23 -9.26 -10.09
N TYR A 371 16.92 -9.02 -8.82
CA TYR A 371 17.64 -8.09 -7.96
C TYR A 371 18.21 -8.83 -6.75
N TYR A 372 19.43 -8.48 -6.36
CA TYR A 372 20.12 -9.03 -5.20
C TYR A 372 20.29 -7.91 -4.17
N GLU A 373 20.08 -8.21 -2.88
CA GLU A 373 20.37 -7.29 -1.76
C GLU A 373 21.84 -7.27 -1.42
#